data_98846b9da32e3ee6da6e09dd029ff8a4
#
_entry.id   98846b9da32e3ee6da6e09dd029ff8a4
#
_cell.length_a   1.000
_cell.length_b   1.000
_cell.length_c   1.000
_cell.angle_alpha   90.00
_cell.angle_beta   90.00
_cell.angle_gamma   90.00
#
_symmetry.space_group_name_H-M   'P 1'
#
loop_
_entity.id
_entity.type
_entity.pdbx_description
1 polymer ?
#
loop_
_entity_poly.entity_id
_entity_poly.type
_entity_poly.pdbx_seq_one_letter_code
_entity_poly.pdbx_strand_id
1 'polypeptide(L)' 'MAAKRRVEVKVVPKASREEVIEREEGEPLVVKVKEPAESGKANKALLKVLARHFNAAEVRIVAGAKSRRKIVEIVSK' A
#
# COMPACT_ATOMS: atom_id res chain seq x y z
N MET A 1 15.38 -17.02 2.71
CA MET A 1 14.94 -16.72 1.33
C MET A 1 13.89 -15.62 1.34
N ALA A 2 14.00 -14.68 0.41
CA ALA A 2 12.97 -13.67 0.24
C ALA A 2 11.73 -14.29 -0.41
N ALA A 3 10.56 -13.97 0.09
CA ALA A 3 9.31 -14.39 -0.50
C ALA A 3 8.59 -13.17 -1.08
N LYS A 4 7.96 -13.36 -2.22
CA LYS A 4 7.17 -12.32 -2.86
C LYS A 4 5.70 -12.65 -2.76
N ARG A 5 4.88 -11.66 -2.48
CA ARG A 5 3.43 -11.84 -2.55
C ARG A 5 2.78 -10.56 -3.03
N ARG A 6 1.63 -10.69 -3.66
CA ARG A 6 0.86 -9.56 -4.15
C ARG A 6 -0.37 -9.37 -3.29
N VAL A 7 -0.65 -8.12 -2.99
CA VAL A 7 -1.79 -7.74 -2.14
C VAL A 7 -2.56 -6.64 -2.85
N GLU A 8 -3.87 -6.76 -2.89
CA GLU A 8 -4.71 -5.68 -3.39
C GLU A 8 -4.90 -4.66 -2.27
N VAL A 9 -4.69 -3.39 -2.61
CA VAL A 9 -4.76 -2.28 -1.65
C VAL A 9 -5.69 -1.21 -2.17
N LYS A 10 -6.56 -0.71 -1.29
CA LYS A 10 -7.38 0.46 -1.56
C LYS A 10 -6.78 1.63 -0.79
N VAL A 11 -6.39 2.69 -1.50
CA VAL A 11 -5.76 3.86 -0.89
C VAL A 11 -6.81 4.92 -0.62
N VAL A 12 -6.76 5.50 0.57
CA VAL A 12 -7.59 6.65 0.93
C VAL A 12 -6.64 7.83 1.18
N PRO A 13 -6.51 8.74 0.19
CA PRO A 13 -5.64 9.91 0.36
C PRO A 13 -6.30 10.99 1.20
N LYS A 14 -5.52 11.97 1.62
CA LYS A 14 -5.98 13.11 2.44
C LYS A 14 -6.67 12.69 3.72
N ALA A 15 -6.24 11.59 4.31
CA ALA A 15 -6.78 11.13 5.58
C ALA A 15 -6.20 11.96 6.72
N SER A 16 -6.88 11.95 7.86
CA SER A 16 -6.41 12.67 9.02
C SER A 16 -5.18 12.01 9.65
N ARG A 17 -4.97 10.72 9.39
CA ARG A 17 -3.81 10.00 9.91
C ARG A 17 -3.49 8.81 9.02
N GLU A 18 -2.27 8.32 9.12
CA GLU A 18 -1.88 7.08 8.47
C GLU A 18 -2.47 5.90 9.22
N GLU A 19 -3.03 4.96 8.47
CA GLU A 19 -3.62 3.77 9.09
C GLU A 19 -3.68 2.64 8.08
N VAL A 20 -3.38 1.43 8.51
CA VAL A 20 -3.57 0.23 7.71
C VAL A 20 -4.68 -0.58 8.35
N ILE A 21 -5.76 -0.81 7.59
CA ILE A 21 -6.90 -1.57 8.06
C ILE A 21 -6.90 -2.91 7.34
N GLU A 22 -6.64 -3.97 8.06
CA GLU A 22 -6.71 -5.31 7.50
C GLU A 22 -8.16 -5.76 7.47
N ARG A 23 -8.53 -6.38 6.35
CA ARG A 23 -9.89 -6.85 6.12
C ARG A 23 -9.87 -8.37 6.03
N GLU A 24 -11.05 -8.94 5.89
CA GLU A 24 -11.17 -10.38 5.72
C GLU A 24 -10.49 -10.85 4.45
N GLU A 25 -10.13 -12.12 4.41
CA GLU A 25 -9.49 -12.71 3.25
C GLU A 25 -10.35 -12.50 2.01
N GLY A 26 -9.71 -12.14 0.90
CA GLY A 26 -10.38 -11.82 -0.34
C GLY A 26 -10.78 -10.36 -0.49
N GLU A 27 -10.67 -9.56 0.57
CA GLU A 27 -10.96 -8.13 0.49
C GLU A 27 -9.67 -7.32 0.42
N PRO A 28 -9.69 -6.16 -0.27
CA PRO A 28 -8.50 -5.33 -0.35
C PRO A 28 -8.13 -4.75 1.01
N LEU A 29 -6.84 -4.64 1.24
CA LEU A 29 -6.31 -3.94 2.39
C LEU A 29 -6.60 -2.44 2.23
N VAL A 30 -7.10 -1.78 3.26
CA VAL A 30 -7.35 -0.35 3.20
C VAL A 30 -6.20 0.39 3.85
N VAL A 31 -5.57 1.30 3.10
CA VAL A 31 -4.46 2.10 3.61
C VAL A 31 -4.82 3.57 3.53
N LYS A 32 -4.86 4.23 4.66
CA LYS A 32 -5.10 5.67 4.74
C LYS A 32 -3.77 6.39 4.81
N VAL A 33 -3.62 7.42 3.99
CA VAL A 33 -2.42 8.25 3.98
C VAL A 33 -2.82 9.71 4.05
N LYS A 34 -1.99 10.53 4.67
CA LYS A 34 -2.25 11.97 4.80
C LYS A 34 -2.04 12.71 3.49
N GLU A 35 -1.14 12.23 2.68
CA GLU A 35 -0.74 12.87 1.45
C GLU A 35 -1.86 12.87 0.41
N PRO A 36 -1.92 13.88 -0.45
CA PRO A 36 -2.89 13.91 -1.54
C PRO A 36 -2.49 12.95 -2.65
N ALA A 37 -3.47 12.60 -3.51
CA ALA A 37 -3.22 11.69 -4.63
C ALA A 37 -2.42 12.32 -5.77
N GLU A 38 -1.99 13.58 -5.62
CA GLU A 38 -1.31 14.33 -6.66
C GLU A 38 0.19 14.07 -6.66
N SER A 39 0.80 14.11 -7.85
CA SER A 39 2.27 14.05 -8.04
C SER A 39 2.91 12.83 -7.38
N GLY A 40 2.19 11.73 -7.28
CA GLY A 40 2.72 10.50 -6.72
C GLY A 40 2.97 10.53 -5.22
N LYS A 41 2.55 11.57 -4.53
CA LYS A 41 2.79 11.71 -3.09
C LYS A 41 2.11 10.60 -2.29
N ALA A 42 0.85 10.30 -2.61
CA ALA A 42 0.13 9.24 -1.92
C ALA A 42 0.77 7.87 -2.20
N ASN A 43 1.26 7.65 -3.41
CA ASN A 43 1.94 6.39 -3.75
C ASN A 43 3.21 6.20 -2.95
N LYS A 44 4.02 7.25 -2.80
CA LYS A 44 5.24 7.18 -1.99
C LYS A 44 4.91 6.90 -0.52
N ALA A 45 3.90 7.57 0.01
CA ALA A 45 3.47 7.35 1.38
C ALA A 45 2.96 5.92 1.56
N LEU A 46 2.18 5.42 0.60
CA LEU A 46 1.68 4.06 0.61
C LEU A 46 2.81 3.04 0.72
N LEU A 47 3.84 3.19 -0.10
CA LEU A 47 4.97 2.26 -0.10
C LEU A 47 5.70 2.27 1.25
N LYS A 48 5.88 3.43 1.85
CA LYS A 48 6.52 3.54 3.17
C LYS A 48 5.68 2.89 4.26
N VAL A 49 4.39 3.14 4.25
CA VAL A 49 3.48 2.59 5.26
C VAL A 49 3.45 1.05 5.17
N LEU A 50 3.35 0.53 3.95
CA LEU A 50 3.30 -0.92 3.75
C LEU A 50 4.63 -1.58 4.10
N ALA A 51 5.75 -0.96 3.77
CA ALA A 51 7.05 -1.51 4.12
C ALA A 51 7.19 -1.66 5.64
N ARG A 52 6.72 -0.69 6.40
CA ARG A 52 6.73 -0.76 7.86
C ARG A 52 5.74 -1.79 8.39
N HIS A 53 4.52 -1.78 7.84
CA HIS A 53 3.46 -2.67 8.31
C HIS A 53 3.83 -4.15 8.15
N PHE A 54 4.39 -4.51 7.00
CA PHE A 54 4.78 -5.88 6.70
C PHE A 54 6.24 -6.19 7.04
N ASN A 55 6.99 -5.23 7.53
CA ASN A 55 8.43 -5.37 7.75
C ASN A 55 9.13 -5.93 6.51
N ALA A 56 8.82 -5.32 5.37
CA ALA A 56 9.26 -5.81 4.08
C ALA A 56 10.62 -5.23 3.67
N ALA A 57 11.37 -6.00 2.89
CA ALA A 57 12.61 -5.51 2.30
C ALA A 57 12.32 -4.55 1.17
N GLU A 58 11.25 -4.81 0.42
CA GLU A 58 10.88 -3.99 -0.73
C GLU A 58 9.37 -4.04 -0.96
N VAL A 59 8.79 -2.93 -1.39
CA VAL A 59 7.38 -2.85 -1.76
C VAL A 59 7.27 -2.09 -3.07
N ARG A 60 6.53 -2.64 -4.04
CA ARG A 60 6.35 -2.02 -5.35
C ARG A 60 4.90 -2.06 -5.78
N ILE A 61 4.46 -1.00 -6.47
CA ILE A 61 3.15 -1.00 -7.12
C ILE A 61 3.32 -1.65 -8.48
N VAL A 62 2.63 -2.77 -8.71
CA VAL A 62 2.73 -3.50 -9.98
C VAL A 62 1.55 -3.27 -10.89
N ALA A 63 0.45 -2.72 -10.39
CA ALA A 63 -0.72 -2.37 -11.21
C ALA A 63 -1.53 -1.28 -10.50
N GLY A 64 -2.26 -0.49 -11.29
CA GLY A 64 -3.17 0.51 -10.75
C GLY A 64 -2.53 1.74 -10.15
N ALA A 65 -1.34 2.14 -10.62
CA ALA A 65 -0.62 3.27 -10.04
C ALA A 65 -1.43 4.56 -10.02
N LYS A 66 -2.34 4.76 -10.97
CA LYS A 66 -3.18 5.95 -11.06
C LYS A 66 -4.60 5.72 -10.50
N SER A 67 -4.86 4.54 -9.98
CA SER A 67 -6.16 4.16 -9.45
C SER A 67 -6.12 4.14 -7.93
N ARG A 68 -7.28 4.22 -7.29
CA ARG A 68 -7.37 4.05 -5.84
C ARG A 68 -7.16 2.60 -5.43
N ARG A 69 -7.47 1.66 -6.32
CA ARG A 69 -7.17 0.24 -6.10
C ARG A 69 -5.88 -0.11 -6.79
N LYS A 70 -4.95 -0.66 -6.04
CA LYS A 70 -3.61 -0.96 -6.53
C LYS A 70 -3.25 -2.39 -6.17
N ILE A 71 -2.46 -2.99 -7.02
CA ILE A 71 -1.82 -4.28 -6.70
C ILE A 71 -0.39 -3.97 -6.32
N VAL A 72 -0.01 -4.40 -5.14
CA VAL A 72 1.32 -4.13 -4.59
C VAL A 72 2.05 -5.46 -4.39
N GLU A 73 3.30 -5.50 -4.82
CA GLU A 73 4.16 -6.65 -4.59
C GLU A 73 5.03 -6.38 -3.36
N ILE A 74 4.99 -7.30 -2.42
CA ILE A 74 5.72 -7.18 -1.16
C ILE A 74 6.79 -8.26 -1.13
N VAL A 75 8.04 -7.84 -0.93
CA VAL A 75 9.17 -8.75 -0.84
C VAL A 75 9.60 -8.83 0.61
N SER A 76 9.54 -10.02 1.19
CA SER A 76 9.94 -10.25 2.58
C SER A 76 11.44 -10.14 2.75
N LYS A 77 11.85 -9.75 3.94
CA LYS A 77 13.25 -9.74 4.31
C LYS A 77 13.79 -11.16 4.47
#